data_dc9d8ba01c23ccd4b65db9387ac740cd
#
_entry.id   dc9d8ba01c23ccd4b65db9387ac740cd
#
_cell.length_a   1.000
_cell.length_b   1.000
_cell.length_c   1.000
_cell.angle_alpha   90.00
_cell.angle_beta   90.00
_cell.angle_gamma   90.00
#
_symmetry.space_group_name_H-M   'P 1'
#
loop_
_entity.id
_entity.type
_entity.pdbx_description
1 polymer ?
#
loop_
_entity_poly.entity_id
_entity_poly.type
_entity_poly.pdbx_seq_one_letter_code
_entity_poly.pdbx_strand_id
1 'polypeptide(L)'
;MEIASRIAGASSYTRAMGVNLPELTLEIFSGSDIDFVLPNDYTVEQDRALYNAYDSNISFSKVYMDYDDTVTCRGKLNDQIIQFIAKCKNHKIPVILLSRHDGDLNTELSNWGITGLFDKVVHMDRKKPKSDFISDKNSIFIDDSFGERKQVKEAVGIPTFEPSMVEFLINRRGF
;
A
#
# COMPACT_ATOMS: atom_id res chain seq x y z
N MET A 1 -30.11 15.94 -14.00
CA MET A 1 -28.88 15.48 -13.36
C MET A 1 -29.25 14.31 -12.47
N GLU A 2 -28.70 13.13 -12.70
CA GLU A 2 -28.98 11.94 -11.88
C GLU A 2 -27.88 11.86 -10.79
N ILE A 3 -28.29 11.72 -9.54
CA ILE A 3 -27.37 11.60 -8.40
C ILE A 3 -27.50 10.19 -7.86
N ALA A 4 -26.46 9.38 -7.99
CA ALA A 4 -26.39 8.06 -7.39
C ALA A 4 -26.06 8.17 -5.90
N SER A 5 -26.83 7.49 -5.05
CA SER A 5 -26.60 7.41 -3.59
C SER A 5 -25.49 6.42 -3.20
N ARG A 6 -24.68 5.99 -4.14
CA ARG A 6 -23.59 5.01 -3.94
C ARG A 6 -22.34 5.45 -4.68
N ILE A 7 -21.21 5.00 -4.19
CA ILE A 7 -19.93 5.12 -4.91
C ILE A 7 -20.03 4.35 -6.24
N ALA A 8 -19.61 4.98 -7.32
CA ALA A 8 -19.69 4.40 -8.66
C ALA A 8 -18.92 3.08 -8.77
N GLY A 9 -19.43 2.16 -9.58
CA GLY A 9 -18.80 0.86 -9.77
C GLY A 9 -17.37 0.90 -10.35
N ALA A 10 -16.98 2.04 -10.98
CA ALA A 10 -15.62 2.27 -11.47
C ALA A 10 -14.68 2.90 -10.44
N SER A 11 -15.07 3.04 -9.18
CA SER A 11 -14.27 3.70 -8.13
C SER A 11 -12.96 2.97 -7.78
N SER A 12 -12.79 1.73 -8.21
CA SER A 12 -11.49 1.04 -8.17
C SER A 12 -10.41 1.76 -8.97
N TYR A 13 -10.78 2.56 -9.97
CA TYR A 13 -9.86 3.45 -10.68
C TYR A 13 -9.23 4.49 -9.73
N THR A 14 -10.03 5.16 -8.90
CA THR A 14 -9.51 6.15 -7.95
C THR A 14 -8.61 5.51 -6.90
N ARG A 15 -8.92 4.29 -6.46
CA ARG A 15 -8.03 3.51 -5.58
C ARG A 15 -6.71 3.17 -6.25
N ALA A 16 -6.72 2.82 -7.53
CA ALA A 16 -5.51 2.62 -8.30
C ALA A 16 -4.64 3.89 -8.33
N MET A 17 -5.26 5.06 -8.34
CA MET A 17 -4.57 6.36 -8.25
C MET A 17 -4.17 6.77 -6.84
N GLY A 18 -4.38 5.94 -5.82
CA GLY A 18 -4.01 6.22 -4.43
C GLY A 18 -5.08 7.01 -3.64
N VAL A 19 -6.34 7.05 -4.12
CA VAL A 19 -7.42 7.80 -3.46
C VAL A 19 -8.53 6.87 -3.00
N ASN A 20 -8.78 6.81 -1.69
CA ASN A 20 -9.84 6.01 -1.09
C ASN A 20 -11.13 6.83 -0.93
N LEU A 21 -12.02 6.80 -1.94
CA LEU A 21 -13.29 7.53 -1.90
C LEU A 21 -14.21 7.13 -0.74
N PRO A 22 -14.36 5.84 -0.35
CA PRO A 22 -15.12 5.46 0.84
C PRO A 22 -14.64 6.15 2.12
N GLU A 23 -13.32 6.16 2.35
CA GLU A 23 -12.71 6.81 3.52
C GLU A 23 -12.99 8.32 3.51
N LEU A 24 -12.68 9.00 2.40
CA LEU A 24 -12.96 10.42 2.24
C LEU A 24 -14.44 10.75 2.47
N THR A 25 -15.35 9.88 2.01
CA THR A 25 -16.79 10.07 2.22
C THR A 25 -17.13 10.01 3.71
N LEU A 26 -16.59 9.04 4.46
CA LEU A 26 -16.80 8.91 5.89
C LEU A 26 -16.25 10.13 6.66
N GLU A 27 -15.06 10.60 6.29
CA GLU A 27 -14.43 11.78 6.89
C GLU A 27 -15.28 13.02 6.70
N ILE A 28 -15.76 13.28 5.47
CA ILE A 28 -16.66 14.41 5.17
C ILE A 28 -17.94 14.33 6.02
N PHE A 29 -18.59 13.17 6.08
CA PHE A 29 -19.82 13.00 6.84
C PHE A 29 -19.62 13.03 8.35
N SER A 30 -18.43 12.73 8.85
CA SER A 30 -18.07 12.88 10.26
C SER A 30 -17.71 14.32 10.65
N GLY A 31 -17.67 15.24 9.68
CA GLY A 31 -17.31 16.64 9.90
C GLY A 31 -15.81 16.86 10.03
N SER A 32 -15.00 15.91 9.57
CA SER A 32 -13.56 16.07 9.51
C SER A 32 -13.16 16.96 8.34
N ASP A 33 -12.19 17.83 8.55
CA ASP A 33 -11.59 18.60 7.48
C ASP A 33 -10.65 17.69 6.67
N ILE A 34 -10.84 17.67 5.36
CA ILE A 34 -9.93 16.97 4.44
C ILE A 34 -8.87 17.96 3.97
N ASP A 35 -7.76 18.00 4.68
CA ASP A 35 -6.67 18.91 4.35
C ASP A 35 -5.83 18.43 3.14
N PHE A 36 -5.85 17.13 2.84
CA PHE A 36 -4.97 16.56 1.84
C PHE A 36 -5.47 15.21 1.29
N VAL A 37 -5.34 15.04 -0.01
CA VAL A 37 -5.52 13.75 -0.72
C VAL A 37 -4.18 13.39 -1.35
N LEU A 38 -3.80 12.10 -1.33
CA LEU A 38 -2.51 11.59 -1.81
C LEU A 38 -2.62 10.87 -3.18
N PRO A 39 -2.96 11.55 -4.29
CA PRO A 39 -2.93 10.90 -5.58
C PRO A 39 -1.48 10.57 -5.96
N ASN A 40 -1.30 9.41 -6.58
CA ASN A 40 -0.03 9.05 -7.20
C ASN A 40 0.04 9.61 -8.62
N ASP A 41 1.24 9.94 -9.10
CA ASP A 41 1.47 10.51 -10.42
C ASP A 41 1.94 9.41 -11.40
N TYR A 42 0.97 8.69 -11.96
CA TYR A 42 1.14 7.73 -13.05
C TYR A 42 -0.17 7.57 -13.83
N THR A 43 -0.10 6.98 -15.01
CA THR A 43 -1.30 6.71 -15.80
C THR A 43 -1.86 5.33 -15.48
N VAL A 44 -3.19 5.22 -15.48
CA VAL A 44 -3.92 3.97 -15.30
C VAL A 44 -4.96 3.82 -16.39
N GLU A 45 -5.03 2.63 -17.00
CA GLU A 45 -6.16 2.19 -17.80
C GLU A 45 -6.84 1.03 -17.09
N GLN A 46 -8.15 1.06 -16.95
CA GLN A 46 -8.93 0.05 -16.25
C GLN A 46 -9.93 -0.62 -17.19
N ASP A 47 -9.76 -1.92 -17.42
CA ASP A 47 -10.79 -2.78 -17.99
C ASP A 47 -11.64 -3.39 -16.88
N ARG A 48 -12.97 -3.40 -17.10
CA ARG A 48 -13.92 -3.98 -16.16
C ARG A 48 -14.68 -5.13 -16.78
N ALA A 49 -14.54 -6.31 -16.15
CA ALA A 49 -15.34 -7.50 -16.44
C ALA A 49 -15.84 -8.11 -15.12
N LEU A 50 -15.65 -9.39 -14.88
CA LEU A 50 -15.92 -10.05 -13.58
C LEU A 50 -14.89 -9.68 -12.51
N TYR A 51 -13.71 -9.27 -12.93
CA TYR A 51 -12.62 -8.76 -12.08
C TYR A 51 -11.97 -7.55 -12.74
N ASN A 52 -11.29 -6.72 -11.92
CA ASN A 52 -10.54 -5.59 -12.45
C ASN A 52 -9.20 -6.08 -13.01
N ALA A 53 -8.84 -5.61 -14.19
CA ALA A 53 -7.49 -5.66 -14.73
C ALA A 53 -7.03 -4.23 -15.00
N TYR A 54 -5.73 -3.98 -14.81
CA TYR A 54 -5.18 -2.63 -14.92
C TYR A 54 -4.01 -2.60 -15.87
N ASP A 55 -3.92 -1.54 -16.67
CA ASP A 55 -2.71 -1.14 -17.36
C ASP A 55 -2.19 0.17 -16.76
N SER A 56 -0.88 0.29 -16.59
CA SER A 56 -0.27 1.43 -15.93
C SER A 56 1.21 1.52 -16.26
N ASN A 57 1.71 2.74 -16.34
CA ASN A 57 3.12 3.04 -16.51
C ASN A 57 3.93 3.00 -15.20
N ILE A 58 3.32 2.63 -14.06
CA ILE A 58 4.07 2.50 -12.80
C ILE A 58 5.19 1.46 -12.95
N SER A 59 6.39 1.84 -12.57
CA SER A 59 7.55 0.95 -12.52
C SER A 59 8.22 1.09 -11.17
N PHE A 60 8.65 -0.02 -10.60
CA PHE A 60 9.41 -0.04 -9.36
C PHE A 60 10.29 -1.28 -9.30
N SER A 61 11.45 -1.13 -8.69
CA SER A 61 12.44 -2.19 -8.49
C SER A 61 12.52 -2.66 -7.04
N LYS A 62 11.75 -2.03 -6.13
CA LYS A 62 11.80 -2.33 -4.70
C LYS A 62 10.49 -1.95 -4.02
N VAL A 63 10.12 -2.70 -2.99
CA VAL A 63 8.96 -2.44 -2.16
C VAL A 63 9.39 -2.22 -0.72
N TYR A 64 8.89 -1.16 -0.11
CA TYR A 64 8.93 -0.96 1.33
C TYR A 64 7.52 -1.10 1.89
N MET A 65 7.35 -1.79 3.01
CA MET A 65 6.03 -1.95 3.62
C MET A 65 6.09 -2.01 5.13
N ASP A 66 4.98 -1.62 5.75
CA ASP A 66 4.78 -1.77 7.19
C ASP A 66 4.32 -3.18 7.55
N TYR A 67 4.30 -3.51 8.85
CA TYR A 67 3.87 -4.79 9.39
C TYR A 67 2.46 -4.75 9.97
N ASP A 68 2.26 -3.93 11.02
CA ASP A 68 1.00 -3.87 11.75
C ASP A 68 -0.10 -3.25 10.87
N ASP A 69 -1.28 -3.82 10.88
CA ASP A 69 -2.43 -3.45 10.04
C ASP A 69 -2.14 -3.37 8.52
N THR A 70 -0.94 -3.79 8.10
CA THR A 70 -0.50 -3.92 6.70
C THR A 70 -0.28 -5.38 6.34
N VAL A 71 0.82 -6.00 6.77
CA VAL A 71 1.09 -7.45 6.57
C VAL A 71 0.14 -8.29 7.42
N THR A 72 -0.15 -7.84 8.61
CA THR A 72 -1.19 -8.41 9.49
C THR A 72 -2.36 -7.44 9.60
N CYS A 73 -3.55 -7.95 9.84
CA CYS A 73 -4.74 -7.18 10.14
C CYS A 73 -5.64 -7.97 11.09
N ARG A 74 -6.02 -7.34 12.21
CA ARG A 74 -6.90 -7.97 13.23
C ARG A 74 -6.41 -9.35 13.68
N GLY A 75 -5.10 -9.50 13.88
CA GLY A 75 -4.47 -10.75 14.33
C GLY A 75 -4.49 -11.87 13.28
N LYS A 76 -4.54 -11.54 11.99
CA LYS A 76 -4.45 -12.47 10.86
C LYS A 76 -3.52 -11.91 9.79
N LEU A 77 -2.95 -12.78 8.97
CA LEU A 77 -2.24 -12.33 7.75
C LEU A 77 -3.22 -11.70 6.76
N ASN A 78 -2.77 -10.65 6.10
CA ASN A 78 -3.49 -10.03 5.00
C ASN A 78 -3.21 -10.79 3.70
N ASP A 79 -4.17 -11.58 3.25
CA ASP A 79 -4.04 -12.47 2.09
C ASP A 79 -3.59 -11.74 0.83
N GLN A 80 -4.11 -10.52 0.59
CA GLN A 80 -3.74 -9.72 -0.58
C GLN A 80 -2.28 -9.25 -0.52
N ILE A 81 -1.81 -8.85 0.66
CA ILE A 81 -0.41 -8.47 0.86
C ILE A 81 0.51 -9.68 0.66
N ILE A 82 0.15 -10.84 1.20
CA ILE A 82 0.94 -12.07 1.00
C ILE A 82 0.99 -12.46 -0.49
N GLN A 83 -0.14 -12.36 -1.19
CA GLN A 83 -0.19 -12.59 -2.64
C GLN A 83 0.72 -11.60 -3.40
N PHE A 84 0.70 -10.34 -3.03
CA PHE A 84 1.55 -9.31 -3.63
C PHE A 84 3.03 -9.60 -3.40
N ILE A 85 3.42 -9.95 -2.16
CA ILE A 85 4.81 -10.32 -1.85
C ILE A 85 5.25 -11.52 -2.69
N ALA A 86 4.39 -12.54 -2.84
CA ALA A 86 4.69 -13.70 -3.68
C ALA A 86 4.93 -13.29 -5.15
N LYS A 87 4.14 -12.36 -5.68
CA LYS A 87 4.38 -11.79 -7.01
C LYS A 87 5.72 -11.05 -7.09
N CYS A 88 6.04 -10.22 -6.10
CA CYS A 88 7.34 -9.54 -6.02
C CYS A 88 8.50 -10.56 -6.07
N LYS A 89 8.40 -11.64 -5.31
CA LYS A 89 9.41 -12.72 -5.32
C LYS A 89 9.57 -13.37 -6.70
N ASN A 90 8.46 -13.67 -7.38
CA ASN A 90 8.48 -14.24 -8.74
C ASN A 90 9.18 -13.31 -9.73
N HIS A 91 9.05 -12.00 -9.55
CA HIS A 91 9.69 -10.98 -10.39
C HIS A 91 11.04 -10.50 -9.85
N LYS A 92 11.58 -11.13 -8.80
CA LYS A 92 12.85 -10.77 -8.14
C LYS A 92 12.88 -9.30 -7.65
N ILE A 93 11.74 -8.78 -7.24
CA ILE A 93 11.61 -7.46 -6.65
C ILE A 93 11.76 -7.60 -5.13
N PRO A 94 12.81 -7.04 -4.52
CA PRO A 94 13.02 -7.14 -3.08
C PRO A 94 11.95 -6.41 -2.29
N VAL A 95 11.51 -7.05 -1.20
CA VAL A 95 10.54 -6.53 -0.25
C VAL A 95 11.22 -6.27 1.08
N ILE A 96 11.15 -5.03 1.54
CA ILE A 96 11.77 -4.56 2.78
C ILE A 96 10.68 -4.19 3.77
N LEU A 97 10.69 -4.83 4.93
CA LEU A 97 9.78 -4.54 6.03
C LEU A 97 10.35 -3.40 6.87
N LEU A 98 9.55 -2.34 7.07
CA LEU A 98 9.88 -1.19 7.92
C LEU A 98 8.82 -1.07 9.02
N SER A 99 9.09 -1.57 10.23
CA SER A 99 8.09 -1.62 11.29
C SER A 99 8.56 -1.01 12.60
N ARG A 100 7.61 -0.42 13.32
CA ARG A 100 7.75 0.02 14.72
C ARG A 100 6.98 -0.90 15.67
N HIS A 101 6.80 -2.15 15.28
CA HIS A 101 6.07 -3.16 16.03
C HIS A 101 6.48 -3.20 17.51
N ASP A 102 5.48 -3.30 18.39
CA ASP A 102 5.72 -3.48 19.82
C ASP A 102 6.00 -4.94 20.12
N GLY A 103 7.24 -5.25 20.44
CA GLY A 103 7.65 -6.61 20.77
C GLY A 103 8.73 -7.17 19.85
N ASP A 104 8.89 -8.48 19.85
CA ASP A 104 9.88 -9.17 19.01
C ASP A 104 9.31 -9.48 17.62
N LEU A 105 9.53 -8.57 16.68
CA LEU A 105 9.09 -8.72 15.30
C LEU A 105 9.62 -10.01 14.64
N ASN A 106 10.83 -10.44 14.95
CA ASN A 106 11.39 -11.66 14.37
C ASN A 106 10.65 -12.92 14.85
N THR A 107 10.31 -12.96 16.13
CA THR A 107 9.48 -14.03 16.68
C THR A 107 8.09 -14.04 16.04
N GLU A 108 7.45 -12.88 15.87
CA GLU A 108 6.16 -12.75 15.18
C GLU A 108 6.23 -13.29 13.74
N LEU A 109 7.21 -12.85 12.95
CA LEU A 109 7.41 -13.32 11.56
C LEU A 109 7.64 -14.83 11.49
N SER A 110 8.36 -15.38 12.48
CA SER A 110 8.62 -16.82 12.59
C SER A 110 7.34 -17.60 12.94
N ASN A 111 6.54 -17.11 13.87
CA ASN A 111 5.27 -17.72 14.25
C ASN A 111 4.30 -17.81 13.08
N TRP A 112 4.29 -16.79 12.20
CA TRP A 112 3.52 -16.80 10.97
C TRP A 112 4.16 -17.61 9.83
N GLY A 113 5.41 -18.05 9.97
CA GLY A 113 6.16 -18.75 8.91
C GLY A 113 6.48 -17.86 7.70
N ILE A 114 6.53 -16.56 7.87
CA ILE A 114 6.72 -15.57 6.77
C ILE A 114 8.08 -14.86 6.80
N THR A 115 8.99 -15.23 7.69
CA THR A 115 10.33 -14.61 7.78
C THR A 115 11.04 -14.56 6.42
N GLY A 116 10.96 -15.64 5.63
CA GLY A 116 11.60 -15.74 4.32
C GLY A 116 10.93 -14.91 3.19
N LEU A 117 9.81 -14.26 3.47
CA LEU A 117 9.14 -13.41 2.48
C LEU A 117 9.81 -12.03 2.33
N PHE A 118 10.57 -11.60 3.33
CA PHE A 118 11.22 -10.28 3.33
C PHE A 118 12.71 -10.41 3.07
N ASP A 119 13.23 -9.57 2.17
CA ASP A 119 14.67 -9.53 1.86
C ASP A 119 15.45 -8.76 2.93
N LYS A 120 14.76 -7.88 3.65
CA LYS A 120 15.29 -7.18 4.80
C LYS A 120 14.15 -6.82 5.76
N VAL A 121 14.41 -6.98 7.05
CA VAL A 121 13.53 -6.53 8.13
C VAL A 121 14.23 -5.41 8.89
N VAL A 122 13.58 -4.28 9.03
CA VAL A 122 14.06 -3.12 9.79
C VAL A 122 13.07 -2.84 10.92
N HIS A 123 13.45 -3.25 12.12
CA HIS A 123 12.72 -2.88 13.34
C HIS A 123 13.22 -1.51 13.79
N MET A 124 12.34 -0.51 13.73
CA MET A 124 12.70 0.90 13.81
C MET A 124 12.41 1.49 15.20
N ASP A 125 13.19 2.49 15.58
CA ASP A 125 12.83 3.39 16.67
C ASP A 125 11.60 4.23 16.27
N ARG A 126 10.63 4.37 17.19
CA ARG A 126 9.42 5.17 17.00
C ARG A 126 9.66 6.63 16.63
N LYS A 127 10.82 7.18 17.02
CA LYS A 127 11.18 8.59 16.79
C LYS A 127 11.70 8.87 15.37
N LYS A 128 12.11 7.84 14.63
CA LYS A 128 12.67 8.03 13.29
C LYS A 128 11.57 7.92 12.22
N PRO A 129 11.50 8.84 11.26
CA PRO A 129 10.55 8.72 10.16
C PRO A 129 10.92 7.55 9.24
N LYS A 130 9.91 6.89 8.65
CA LYS A 130 10.15 5.77 7.73
C LYS A 130 10.90 6.19 6.47
N SER A 131 10.74 7.43 6.03
CA SER A 131 11.47 8.01 4.89
C SER A 131 13.01 7.92 5.03
N ASP A 132 13.57 7.97 6.24
CA ASP A 132 15.01 7.88 6.47
C ASP A 132 15.59 6.51 6.05
N PHE A 133 14.75 5.50 5.94
CA PHE A 133 15.12 4.13 5.57
C PHE A 133 14.81 3.81 4.11
N ILE A 134 14.23 4.75 3.37
CA ILE A 134 13.88 4.62 1.96
C ILE A 134 14.89 5.36 1.11
N SER A 135 15.86 4.64 0.59
CA SER A 135 16.96 5.24 -0.20
C SER A 135 16.76 5.15 -1.71
N ASP A 136 15.85 4.28 -2.17
CA ASP A 136 15.63 4.01 -3.59
C ASP A 136 14.39 4.75 -4.08
N LYS A 137 14.56 5.69 -5.02
CA LYS A 137 13.45 6.44 -5.61
C LYS A 137 12.65 5.64 -6.64
N ASN A 138 13.21 4.54 -7.17
CA ASN A 138 12.48 3.60 -8.00
C ASN A 138 11.82 2.50 -7.12
N SER A 139 11.03 2.94 -6.15
CA SER A 139 10.36 2.06 -5.20
C SER A 139 8.93 2.50 -4.93
N ILE A 140 8.18 1.67 -4.22
CA ILE A 140 6.87 1.99 -3.68
C ILE A 140 6.85 1.77 -2.17
N PHE A 141 5.91 2.43 -1.49
CA PHE A 141 5.70 2.27 -0.05
C PHE A 141 4.25 1.87 0.25
N ILE A 142 4.07 0.85 1.08
CA ILE A 142 2.75 0.34 1.49
C ILE A 142 2.63 0.41 3.01
N ASP A 143 1.60 1.09 3.49
CA ASP A 143 1.39 1.34 4.92
C ASP A 143 -0.09 1.69 5.15
N ASP A 144 -0.70 1.22 6.23
CA ASP A 144 -2.09 1.54 6.58
C ASP A 144 -2.25 2.99 7.06
N SER A 145 -1.22 3.54 7.71
CA SER A 145 -1.23 4.89 8.24
C SER A 145 -1.13 5.96 7.14
N PHE A 146 -2.17 6.77 7.00
CA PHE A 146 -2.15 7.93 6.11
C PHE A 146 -1.00 8.89 6.43
N GLY A 147 -0.73 9.14 7.73
CA GLY A 147 0.34 10.02 8.16
C GLY A 147 1.73 9.56 7.71
N GLU A 148 2.01 8.25 7.78
CA GLU A 148 3.27 7.68 7.29
C GLU A 148 3.37 7.76 5.76
N ARG A 149 2.29 7.44 5.04
CA ARG A 149 2.25 7.57 3.57
C ARG A 149 2.46 9.01 3.12
N LYS A 150 1.80 9.99 3.78
CA LYS A 150 1.98 11.42 3.50
C LYS A 150 3.44 11.84 3.73
N GLN A 151 4.00 11.50 4.88
CA GLN A 151 5.38 11.83 5.24
C GLN A 151 6.39 11.25 4.22
N VAL A 152 6.24 9.98 3.82
CA VAL A 152 7.10 9.35 2.81
C VAL A 152 6.91 10.00 1.44
N LYS A 153 5.66 10.28 1.03
CA LYS A 153 5.36 10.95 -0.23
C LYS A 153 6.02 12.32 -0.32
N GLU A 154 5.92 13.12 0.73
CA GLU A 154 6.51 14.47 0.78
C GLU A 154 8.04 14.44 0.84
N ALA A 155 8.63 13.53 1.61
CA ALA A 155 10.07 13.45 1.83
C ALA A 155 10.84 12.78 0.68
N VAL A 156 10.27 11.72 0.08
CA VAL A 156 10.96 10.87 -0.90
C VAL A 156 10.40 11.04 -2.31
N GLY A 157 9.08 11.32 -2.45
CA GLY A 157 8.41 11.52 -3.74
C GLY A 157 8.04 10.23 -4.48
N ILE A 158 8.02 9.07 -3.78
CA ILE A 158 7.63 7.78 -4.36
C ILE A 158 6.12 7.53 -4.27
N PRO A 159 5.55 6.63 -5.11
CA PRO A 159 4.17 6.19 -4.96
C PRO A 159 3.93 5.49 -3.62
N THR A 160 2.81 5.82 -2.98
CA THR A 160 2.41 5.25 -1.70
C THR A 160 1.03 4.63 -1.79
N PHE A 161 0.82 3.51 -1.11
CA PHE A 161 -0.41 2.74 -1.15
C PHE A 161 -0.86 2.35 0.25
N GLU A 162 -2.16 2.39 0.51
CA GLU A 162 -2.71 1.68 1.65
C GLU A 162 -2.89 0.19 1.30
N PRO A 163 -2.96 -0.73 2.28
CA PRO A 163 -3.07 -2.17 2.02
C PRO A 163 -4.22 -2.56 1.08
N SER A 164 -5.36 -1.87 1.16
CA SER A 164 -6.53 -2.15 0.31
C SER A 164 -6.34 -1.76 -1.16
N MET A 165 -5.33 -0.97 -1.47
CA MET A 165 -5.00 -0.56 -2.85
C MET A 165 -4.12 -1.57 -3.58
N VAL A 166 -3.61 -2.59 -2.87
CA VAL A 166 -2.68 -3.58 -3.42
C VAL A 166 -3.31 -4.43 -4.53
N GLU A 167 -4.65 -4.57 -4.55
CA GLU A 167 -5.39 -5.19 -5.65
C GLU A 167 -4.98 -4.61 -7.01
N PHE A 168 -4.79 -3.30 -7.11
CA PHE A 168 -4.28 -2.65 -8.31
C PHE A 168 -2.91 -3.20 -8.73
N LEU A 169 -1.98 -3.34 -7.79
CA LEU A 169 -0.64 -3.85 -8.06
C LEU A 169 -0.66 -5.33 -8.44
N ILE A 170 -1.54 -6.12 -7.79
CA ILE A 170 -1.70 -7.56 -8.07
C ILE A 170 -2.29 -7.79 -9.47
N ASN A 171 -3.29 -7.02 -9.85
CA ASN A 171 -4.05 -7.22 -11.09
C ASN A 171 -3.53 -6.39 -12.27
N ARG A 172 -2.32 -5.83 -12.13
CA ARG A 172 -1.65 -5.09 -13.20
C ARG A 172 -1.14 -6.03 -14.28
N ARG A 173 -1.38 -5.67 -15.54
CA ARG A 173 -0.84 -6.40 -16.70
C ARG A 173 0.69 -6.34 -16.70
N GLY A 174 1.32 -7.48 -16.96
CA GLY A 174 2.77 -7.59 -17.00
C GLY A 174 3.47 -7.67 -15.64
N PHE A 175 2.70 -7.88 -14.54
CA PHE A 175 3.23 -8.07 -13.20
C PHE A 175 2.76 -9.39 -12.58
#